data_bb0abd47ab7a2851c2dc6314e217cb59
#
_entry.id   bb0abd47ab7a2851c2dc6314e217cb59
#
_cell.length_a   1.000
_cell.length_b   1.000
_cell.length_c   1.000
_cell.angle_alpha   90.00
_cell.angle_beta   90.00
_cell.angle_gamma   90.00
#
_symmetry.space_group_name_H-M   'P 1'
#
loop_
_entity.id
_entity.type
_entity.pdbx_description
1 polymer ?
#
loop_
_entity_poly.entity_id
_entity_poly.type
_entity_poly.pdbx_seq_one_letter_code
_entity_poly.pdbx_strand_id
1 'polypeptide(L)'
;MSSASAKRYSGIAIAFHWAIAGLILANIAIAWTMGAKDLDKSTSFALFQLHKSLGLLVLLLSVGRLIWRVMNPPPPLPDSMKKWERTLSEAVHALFYVLMIGTPLVGWMIVSASPTGIPTLFFGLFQWPHIEPIANAALETRKAMLERLETAHGASAWVILALLALHVAGALKHQFIDKEHYLVRMLPGIFGKSDGPVRKPRGFLITASAVIGLLALGAGLGAAASKPKAAAPAPAQAQLGPDAWIVDPATSKIAFAGKHEAKAFTGEFQRWSARINFDPAKLDAAKAVVTIDLASAKTNSSYYDGTLPQ
;
A
#
# COMPACT_ATOMS: atom_id res chain seq x y z
N MET A 1 -34.35 32.01 24.20
CA MET A 1 -33.65 31.83 22.91
C MET A 1 -33.66 30.34 22.59
N SER A 2 -34.50 29.92 21.64
CA SER A 2 -34.54 28.52 21.19
C SER A 2 -33.20 28.16 20.55
N SER A 3 -32.43 27.27 21.18
CA SER A 3 -31.21 26.76 20.56
C SER A 3 -31.62 25.97 19.33
N ALA A 4 -31.41 26.54 18.16
CA ALA A 4 -31.61 25.82 16.89
C ALA A 4 -30.80 24.54 16.96
N SER A 5 -31.49 23.41 17.01
CA SER A 5 -30.85 22.10 17.07
C SER A 5 -29.95 21.89 15.88
N ALA A 6 -28.68 21.53 16.08
CA ALA A 6 -27.70 21.43 15.03
C ALA A 6 -27.95 20.15 14.19
N LYS A 7 -28.22 20.31 12.91
CA LYS A 7 -28.33 19.17 11.99
C LYS A 7 -27.02 18.41 11.87
N ARG A 8 -27.03 17.10 12.05
CA ARG A 8 -25.85 16.24 12.01
C ARG A 8 -25.60 15.65 10.64
N TYR A 9 -24.39 15.13 10.44
CA TYR A 9 -24.07 14.29 9.32
C TYR A 9 -24.81 12.93 9.38
N SER A 10 -24.91 12.25 8.25
CA SER A 10 -25.40 10.86 8.23
C SER A 10 -24.45 9.94 9.00
N GLY A 11 -24.97 8.86 9.58
CA GLY A 11 -24.13 7.88 10.30
C GLY A 11 -23.00 7.32 9.46
N ILE A 12 -23.24 7.11 8.15
CA ILE A 12 -22.21 6.65 7.20
C ILE A 12 -21.11 7.70 7.00
N ALA A 13 -21.46 8.98 6.87
CA ALA A 13 -20.47 10.05 6.77
C ALA A 13 -19.61 10.16 8.04
N ILE A 14 -20.21 9.96 9.20
CA ILE A 14 -19.53 9.93 10.51
C ILE A 14 -18.60 8.70 10.58
N ALA A 15 -19.07 7.52 10.17
CA ALA A 15 -18.27 6.30 10.18
C ALA A 15 -17.05 6.42 9.25
N PHE A 16 -17.21 6.90 8.02
CA PHE A 16 -16.09 7.20 7.13
C PHE A 16 -15.09 8.18 7.73
N HIS A 17 -15.59 9.24 8.39
CA HIS A 17 -14.73 10.25 9.00
C HIS A 17 -13.80 9.64 10.04
N TRP A 18 -14.37 8.96 11.03
CA TRP A 18 -13.60 8.43 12.14
C TRP A 18 -12.73 7.24 11.76
N ALA A 19 -13.21 6.38 10.86
CA ALA A 19 -12.40 5.29 10.34
C ALA A 19 -11.16 5.82 9.61
N ILE A 20 -11.32 6.77 8.67
CA ILE A 20 -10.20 7.34 7.92
C ILE A 20 -9.26 8.11 8.86
N ALA A 21 -9.79 8.90 9.80
CA ALA A 21 -8.96 9.64 10.75
C ALA A 21 -8.10 8.70 11.62
N GLY A 22 -8.71 7.65 12.17
CA GLY A 22 -7.97 6.64 12.96
C GLY A 22 -6.92 5.90 12.12
N LEU A 23 -7.26 5.50 10.90
CA LEU A 23 -6.33 4.83 9.99
C LEU A 23 -5.14 5.72 9.60
N ILE A 24 -5.36 7.01 9.32
CA ILE A 24 -4.28 7.96 9.00
C ILE A 24 -3.34 8.11 10.19
N LEU A 25 -3.86 8.33 11.40
CA LEU A 25 -3.03 8.46 12.60
C LEU A 25 -2.23 7.19 12.88
N ALA A 26 -2.86 6.02 12.79
CA ALA A 26 -2.18 4.74 12.95
C ALA A 26 -1.09 4.56 11.88
N ASN A 27 -1.39 4.91 10.64
CA ASN A 27 -0.43 4.74 9.53
C ASN A 27 0.78 5.67 9.63
N ILE A 28 0.59 6.90 10.12
CA ILE A 28 1.69 7.84 10.42
C ILE A 28 2.54 7.30 11.58
N ALA A 29 1.92 6.79 12.65
CA ALA A 29 2.65 6.18 13.76
C ALA A 29 3.49 4.98 13.30
N ILE A 30 2.93 4.11 12.46
CA ILE A 30 3.66 3.00 11.84
C ILE A 30 4.82 3.51 10.98
N ALA A 31 4.61 4.56 10.19
CA ALA A 31 5.65 5.14 9.34
C ALA A 31 6.87 5.63 10.14
N TRP A 32 6.66 6.20 11.33
CA TRP A 32 7.76 6.63 12.20
C TRP A 32 8.48 5.45 12.86
N THR A 33 7.79 4.33 13.09
CA THR A 33 8.38 3.16 13.74
C THR A 33 9.08 2.22 12.76
N MET A 34 8.54 2.03 11.54
CA MET A 34 9.05 1.03 10.59
C MET A 34 10.49 1.28 10.13
N GLY A 35 10.98 2.51 10.23
CA GLY A 35 12.35 2.93 9.88
C GLY A 35 13.29 3.03 11.08
N ALA A 36 12.90 2.62 12.28
CA ALA A 36 13.75 2.69 13.46
C ALA A 36 14.93 1.72 13.35
N LYS A 37 16.13 2.19 13.71
CA LYS A 37 17.38 1.43 13.53
C LYS A 37 17.47 0.17 14.39
N ASP A 38 16.75 0.13 15.51
CA ASP A 38 16.79 -0.96 16.49
C ASP A 38 15.76 -2.07 16.20
N LEU A 39 14.93 -1.91 15.16
CA LEU A 39 13.98 -2.93 14.75
C LEU A 39 14.71 -4.08 14.04
N ASP A 40 14.33 -5.28 14.39
CA ASP A 40 14.70 -6.44 13.58
C ASP A 40 14.03 -6.36 12.19
N LYS A 41 14.69 -6.96 11.19
CA LYS A 41 14.25 -6.87 9.79
C LYS A 41 12.88 -7.47 9.51
N SER A 42 12.52 -8.53 10.23
CA SER A 42 11.22 -9.20 10.10
C SER A 42 10.10 -8.25 10.54
N THR A 43 10.27 -7.63 11.70
CA THR A 43 9.32 -6.65 12.23
C THR A 43 9.23 -5.41 11.33
N SER A 44 10.39 -4.87 10.89
CA SER A 44 10.41 -3.75 9.96
C SER A 44 9.66 -4.09 8.66
N PHE A 45 9.92 -5.24 8.06
CA PHE A 45 9.21 -5.70 6.86
C PHE A 45 7.69 -5.83 7.09
N ALA A 46 7.27 -6.42 8.21
CA ALA A 46 5.86 -6.54 8.56
C ALA A 46 5.18 -5.16 8.71
N LEU A 47 5.85 -4.20 9.34
CA LEU A 47 5.37 -2.82 9.46
C LEU A 47 5.28 -2.11 8.11
N PHE A 48 6.25 -2.32 7.21
CA PHE A 48 6.16 -1.80 5.83
C PHE A 48 4.97 -2.37 5.08
N GLN A 49 4.70 -3.68 5.18
CA GLN A 49 3.53 -4.30 4.55
C GLN A 49 2.22 -3.78 5.14
N LEU A 50 2.18 -3.61 6.47
CA LEU A 50 1.02 -3.04 7.15
C LEU A 50 0.78 -1.58 6.74
N HIS A 51 1.84 -0.75 6.69
CA HIS A 51 1.77 0.64 6.22
C HIS A 51 1.19 0.74 4.81
N LYS A 52 1.67 -0.08 3.89
CA LYS A 52 1.14 -0.15 2.51
C LYS A 52 -0.33 -0.54 2.49
N SER A 53 -0.72 -1.56 3.25
CA SER A 53 -2.10 -2.05 3.33
C SER A 53 -3.06 -1.01 3.89
N LEU A 54 -2.68 -0.34 4.98
CA LEU A 54 -3.46 0.74 5.57
C LEU A 54 -3.55 1.95 4.63
N GLY A 55 -2.46 2.29 3.95
CA GLY A 55 -2.46 3.36 2.94
C GLY A 55 -3.45 3.10 1.80
N LEU A 56 -3.46 1.89 1.25
CA LEU A 56 -4.44 1.49 0.24
C LEU A 56 -5.87 1.49 0.79
N LEU A 57 -6.08 1.05 2.03
CA LEU A 57 -7.40 1.10 2.66
C LEU A 57 -7.87 2.55 2.84
N VAL A 58 -6.99 3.47 3.25
CA VAL A 58 -7.29 4.91 3.31
C VAL A 58 -7.69 5.44 1.94
N LEU A 59 -6.98 5.06 0.87
CA LEU A 59 -7.33 5.43 -0.51
C LEU A 59 -8.75 4.99 -0.87
N LEU A 60 -9.07 3.70 -0.67
CA LEU A 60 -10.37 3.13 -1.01
C LEU A 60 -11.51 3.80 -0.22
N LEU A 61 -11.32 3.97 1.07
CA LEU A 61 -12.32 4.62 1.93
C LEU A 61 -12.46 6.12 1.61
N SER A 62 -11.38 6.80 1.22
CA SER A 62 -11.43 8.22 0.84
C SER A 62 -12.18 8.44 -0.46
N VAL A 63 -11.98 7.57 -1.45
CA VAL A 63 -12.78 7.56 -2.68
C VAL A 63 -14.26 7.28 -2.36
N GLY A 64 -14.55 6.26 -1.54
CA GLY A 64 -15.90 5.97 -1.09
C GLY A 64 -16.55 7.14 -0.35
N ARG A 65 -15.80 7.81 0.53
CA ARG A 65 -16.27 9.00 1.25
C ARG A 65 -16.53 10.17 0.30
N LEU A 66 -15.71 10.36 -0.72
CA LEU A 66 -15.90 11.41 -1.72
C LEU A 66 -17.20 11.16 -2.51
N ILE A 67 -17.41 9.93 -3.01
CA ILE A 67 -18.65 9.53 -3.68
C ILE A 67 -19.85 9.77 -2.75
N TRP A 68 -19.75 9.32 -1.50
CA TRP A 68 -20.81 9.54 -0.50
C TRP A 68 -21.12 11.02 -0.31
N ARG A 69 -20.09 11.88 -0.21
CA ARG A 69 -20.24 13.32 -0.03
C ARG A 69 -20.92 14.00 -1.21
N VAL A 70 -20.62 13.59 -2.43
CA VAL A 70 -21.26 14.12 -3.64
C VAL A 70 -22.75 13.77 -3.65
N MET A 71 -23.11 12.56 -3.25
CA MET A 71 -24.52 12.11 -3.19
C MET A 71 -25.27 12.63 -1.97
N ASN A 72 -24.57 12.93 -0.89
CA ASN A 72 -25.11 13.38 0.38
C ASN A 72 -24.38 14.65 0.86
N PRO A 73 -24.70 15.82 0.30
CA PRO A 73 -24.05 17.07 0.67
C PRO A 73 -24.07 17.30 2.17
N PRO A 74 -23.00 17.89 2.74
CA PRO A 74 -22.89 18.15 4.17
C PRO A 74 -23.96 19.15 4.63
N PRO A 75 -24.27 19.19 5.92
CA PRO A 75 -25.09 20.26 6.51
C PRO A 75 -24.44 21.63 6.23
N PRO A 76 -25.25 22.65 5.93
CA PRO A 76 -24.73 23.98 5.68
C PRO A 76 -23.95 24.53 6.88
N LEU A 77 -22.96 25.35 6.61
CA LEU A 77 -22.26 26.09 7.65
C LEU A 77 -23.19 27.16 8.24
N PRO A 78 -23.08 27.48 9.52
CA PRO A 78 -23.90 28.52 10.15
C PRO A 78 -23.74 29.88 9.51
N ASP A 79 -24.79 30.65 9.52
CA ASP A 79 -24.78 32.04 9.00
C ASP A 79 -23.98 32.98 9.89
N SER A 80 -23.81 32.65 11.18
CA SER A 80 -22.95 33.34 12.14
C SER A 80 -21.46 33.28 11.81
N MET A 81 -21.03 32.30 11.02
CA MET A 81 -19.62 32.10 10.68
C MET A 81 -19.10 33.24 9.79
N LYS A 82 -17.95 33.84 10.15
CA LYS A 82 -17.28 34.87 9.37
C LYS A 82 -16.90 34.33 8.00
N LYS A 83 -16.95 35.17 6.97
CA LYS A 83 -16.65 34.79 5.58
C LYS A 83 -15.29 34.09 5.42
N TRP A 84 -14.24 34.65 6.04
CA TRP A 84 -12.90 34.06 5.97
C TRP A 84 -12.79 32.69 6.65
N GLU A 85 -13.51 32.46 7.77
CA GLU A 85 -13.55 31.17 8.47
C GLU A 85 -14.26 30.12 7.62
N ARG A 86 -15.33 30.51 6.94
CA ARG A 86 -16.05 29.66 5.99
C ARG A 86 -15.12 29.22 4.84
N THR A 87 -14.46 30.18 4.19
CA THR A 87 -13.51 29.90 3.12
C THR A 87 -12.37 29.01 3.57
N LEU A 88 -11.78 29.31 4.74
CA LEU A 88 -10.73 28.48 5.34
C LEU A 88 -11.20 27.05 5.62
N SER A 89 -12.39 26.90 6.22
CA SER A 89 -12.98 25.59 6.48
C SER A 89 -13.17 24.76 5.20
N GLU A 90 -13.72 25.38 4.16
CA GLU A 90 -13.92 24.73 2.86
C GLU A 90 -12.59 24.34 2.22
N ALA A 91 -11.58 25.24 2.26
CA ALA A 91 -10.25 24.99 1.72
C ALA A 91 -9.54 23.84 2.45
N VAL A 92 -9.58 23.83 3.79
CA VAL A 92 -8.99 22.75 4.60
C VAL A 92 -9.64 21.39 4.28
N HIS A 93 -10.97 21.34 4.17
CA HIS A 93 -11.65 20.10 3.79
C HIS A 93 -11.33 19.65 2.36
N ALA A 94 -11.24 20.57 1.41
CA ALA A 94 -10.84 20.25 0.04
C ALA A 94 -9.40 19.69 -0.01
N LEU A 95 -8.48 20.33 0.70
CA LEU A 95 -7.09 19.91 0.77
C LEU A 95 -6.93 18.54 1.46
N PHE A 96 -7.75 18.25 2.49
CA PHE A 96 -7.79 16.89 3.05
C PHE A 96 -8.17 15.84 2.00
N TYR A 97 -9.16 16.10 1.13
CA TYR A 97 -9.48 15.13 0.07
C TYR A 97 -8.34 14.95 -0.93
N VAL A 98 -7.67 16.03 -1.30
CA VAL A 98 -6.48 15.96 -2.17
C VAL A 98 -5.39 15.10 -1.52
N LEU A 99 -5.11 15.29 -0.24
CA LEU A 99 -4.06 14.54 0.46
C LEU A 99 -4.46 13.11 0.80
N MET A 100 -5.70 12.85 1.25
CA MET A 100 -6.17 11.51 1.57
C MET A 100 -6.19 10.57 0.34
N ILE A 101 -6.31 11.13 -0.86
CA ILE A 101 -6.25 10.39 -2.12
C ILE A 101 -4.83 10.44 -2.69
N GLY A 102 -4.22 11.62 -2.76
CA GLY A 102 -2.92 11.83 -3.39
C GLY A 102 -1.77 11.14 -2.66
N THR A 103 -1.72 11.24 -1.32
CA THR A 103 -0.63 10.62 -0.54
C THR A 103 -0.55 9.10 -0.72
N PRO A 104 -1.65 8.33 -0.60
CA PRO A 104 -1.59 6.90 -0.89
C PRO A 104 -1.27 6.56 -2.35
N LEU A 105 -1.73 7.37 -3.31
CA LEU A 105 -1.37 7.19 -4.72
C LEU A 105 0.14 7.39 -4.93
N VAL A 106 0.73 8.42 -4.33
CA VAL A 106 2.19 8.62 -4.34
C VAL A 106 2.90 7.42 -3.69
N GLY A 107 2.39 6.92 -2.57
CA GLY A 107 2.91 5.69 -1.93
C GLY A 107 2.85 4.47 -2.86
N TRP A 108 1.77 4.31 -3.63
CA TRP A 108 1.66 3.24 -4.63
C TRP A 108 2.66 3.43 -5.79
N MET A 109 2.89 4.66 -6.23
CA MET A 109 3.94 4.97 -7.21
C MET A 109 5.35 4.65 -6.68
N ILE A 110 5.64 4.95 -5.40
CA ILE A 110 6.91 4.61 -4.74
C ILE A 110 7.20 3.10 -4.83
N VAL A 111 6.25 2.26 -4.41
CA VAL A 111 6.47 0.80 -4.45
C VAL A 111 6.56 0.27 -5.88
N SER A 112 5.89 0.92 -6.83
CA SER A 112 5.98 0.58 -8.26
C SER A 112 7.31 1.01 -8.88
N ALA A 113 7.90 2.12 -8.41
CA ALA A 113 9.21 2.61 -8.86
C ALA A 113 10.37 1.90 -8.14
N SER A 114 10.13 1.23 -7.02
CA SER A 114 11.18 0.60 -6.23
C SER A 114 11.96 -0.45 -7.02
N PRO A 115 13.31 -0.38 -7.02
CA PRO A 115 14.15 -1.39 -7.67
C PRO A 115 14.05 -2.78 -7.04
N THR A 116 13.61 -2.85 -5.77
CA THR A 116 13.55 -4.12 -5.03
C THR A 116 12.45 -5.06 -5.52
N GLY A 117 11.43 -4.53 -6.22
CA GLY A 117 10.31 -5.33 -6.71
C GLY A 117 9.47 -6.01 -5.62
N ILE A 118 9.63 -5.62 -4.35
CA ILE A 118 8.93 -6.26 -3.22
C ILE A 118 7.41 -6.09 -3.40
N PRO A 119 6.64 -7.20 -3.46
CA PRO A 119 5.21 -7.14 -3.66
C PRO A 119 4.51 -6.42 -2.50
N THR A 120 3.40 -5.76 -2.80
CA THR A 120 2.49 -5.24 -1.79
C THR A 120 1.43 -6.29 -1.50
N LEU A 121 1.48 -6.88 -0.31
CA LEU A 121 0.49 -7.86 0.14
C LEU A 121 -0.60 -7.12 0.92
N PHE A 122 -1.78 -6.95 0.32
CA PHE A 122 -2.90 -6.28 0.98
C PHE A 122 -3.41 -7.14 2.14
N PHE A 123 -3.01 -6.78 3.37
CA PHE A 123 -3.26 -7.54 4.61
C PHE A 123 -2.90 -9.02 4.53
N GLY A 124 -1.91 -9.39 3.70
CA GLY A 124 -1.54 -10.80 3.48
C GLY A 124 -2.54 -11.63 2.67
N LEU A 125 -3.65 -11.03 2.20
CA LEU A 125 -4.74 -11.73 1.50
C LEU A 125 -4.45 -11.94 0.02
N PHE A 126 -3.91 -10.94 -0.65
CA PHE A 126 -3.56 -10.98 -2.07
C PHE A 126 -2.53 -9.91 -2.40
N GLN A 127 -1.83 -10.09 -3.51
CA GLN A 127 -0.89 -9.11 -4.01
C GLN A 127 -1.63 -7.96 -4.69
N TRP A 128 -1.36 -6.73 -4.27
CA TRP A 128 -1.81 -5.53 -4.96
C TRP A 128 -0.87 -5.23 -6.13
N PRO A 129 -1.39 -4.96 -7.34
CA PRO A 129 -0.55 -4.80 -8.53
C PRO A 129 0.35 -3.57 -8.44
N HIS A 130 1.50 -3.62 -9.07
CA HIS A 130 2.29 -2.44 -9.36
C HIS A 130 1.70 -1.67 -10.54
N ILE A 131 2.02 -0.39 -10.66
CA ILE A 131 1.66 0.43 -11.83
C ILE A 131 2.67 0.07 -12.94
N GLU A 132 2.25 -0.79 -13.87
CA GLU A 132 3.13 -1.37 -14.88
C GLU A 132 3.97 -0.35 -15.68
N PRO A 133 3.44 0.80 -16.15
CA PRO A 133 4.27 1.78 -16.85
C PRO A 133 5.43 2.31 -16.01
N ILE A 134 5.26 2.37 -14.67
CA ILE A 134 6.31 2.78 -13.75
C ILE A 134 7.27 1.61 -13.48
N ALA A 135 6.73 0.44 -13.16
CA ALA A 135 7.52 -0.74 -12.80
C ALA A 135 8.43 -1.22 -13.95
N ASN A 136 7.98 -1.04 -15.19
CA ASN A 136 8.70 -1.44 -16.41
C ASN A 136 9.60 -0.32 -17.00
N ALA A 137 9.63 0.87 -16.38
CA ALA A 137 10.53 1.93 -16.84
C ALA A 137 12.01 1.60 -16.58
N ALA A 138 12.90 2.24 -17.33
CA ALA A 138 14.35 2.07 -17.17
C ALA A 138 14.77 2.35 -15.72
N LEU A 139 15.75 1.59 -15.21
CA LEU A 139 16.19 1.66 -13.81
C LEU A 139 16.57 3.07 -13.36
N GLU A 140 17.27 3.82 -14.21
CA GLU A 140 17.68 5.19 -13.86
C GLU A 140 16.49 6.15 -13.78
N THR A 141 15.49 5.98 -14.65
CA THR A 141 14.23 6.74 -14.58
C THR A 141 13.48 6.43 -13.28
N ARG A 142 13.42 5.15 -12.89
CA ARG A 142 12.77 4.70 -11.65
C ARG A 142 13.46 5.29 -10.43
N LYS A 143 14.79 5.27 -10.37
CA LYS A 143 15.56 5.85 -9.25
C LYS A 143 15.33 7.35 -9.12
N ALA A 144 15.41 8.10 -10.23
CA ALA A 144 15.17 9.54 -10.23
C ALA A 144 13.73 9.91 -9.82
N MET A 145 12.75 9.09 -10.22
CA MET A 145 11.36 9.24 -9.81
C MET A 145 11.18 8.94 -8.32
N LEU A 146 11.79 7.86 -7.83
CA LEU A 146 11.68 7.37 -6.46
C LEU A 146 12.06 8.45 -5.45
N GLU A 147 13.20 9.11 -5.60
CA GLU A 147 13.68 10.17 -4.72
C GLU A 147 12.66 11.31 -4.57
N ARG A 148 12.07 11.75 -5.69
CA ARG A 148 11.06 12.81 -5.71
C ARG A 148 9.75 12.37 -5.04
N LEU A 149 9.33 11.14 -5.32
CA LEU A 149 8.09 10.59 -4.74
C LEU A 149 8.22 10.37 -3.23
N GLU A 150 9.35 9.87 -2.75
CA GLU A 150 9.62 9.71 -1.31
C GLU A 150 9.61 11.06 -0.59
N THR A 151 10.26 12.08 -1.17
CA THR A 151 10.23 13.44 -0.64
C THR A 151 8.81 14.00 -0.57
N ALA A 152 8.03 13.86 -1.65
CA ALA A 152 6.65 14.32 -1.71
C ALA A 152 5.74 13.57 -0.72
N HIS A 153 5.92 12.24 -0.59
CA HIS A 153 5.16 11.41 0.35
C HIS A 153 5.46 11.82 1.80
N GLY A 154 6.73 11.95 2.16
CA GLY A 154 7.14 12.40 3.49
C GLY A 154 6.64 13.81 3.82
N ALA A 155 6.76 14.75 2.88
CA ALA A 155 6.25 16.11 3.06
C ALA A 155 4.72 16.12 3.25
N SER A 156 3.98 15.30 2.50
CA SER A 156 2.52 15.22 2.61
C SER A 156 2.06 14.78 4.00
N ALA A 157 2.79 13.91 4.68
CA ALA A 157 2.49 13.48 6.04
C ALA A 157 2.55 14.67 7.04
N TRP A 158 3.56 15.52 6.92
CA TRP A 158 3.67 16.73 7.73
C TRP A 158 2.56 17.75 7.43
N VAL A 159 2.20 17.91 6.16
CA VAL A 159 1.07 18.76 5.76
C VAL A 159 -0.24 18.23 6.34
N ILE A 160 -0.46 16.90 6.30
CA ILE A 160 -1.65 16.27 6.91
C ILE A 160 -1.69 16.56 8.41
N LEU A 161 -0.57 16.43 9.13
CA LEU A 161 -0.52 16.72 10.58
C LEU A 161 -0.80 18.19 10.89
N ALA A 162 -0.24 19.12 10.13
CA ALA A 162 -0.50 20.54 10.29
C ALA A 162 -1.98 20.88 10.02
N LEU A 163 -2.56 20.33 8.97
CA LEU A 163 -3.98 20.49 8.67
C LEU A 163 -4.88 19.84 9.73
N LEU A 164 -4.48 18.69 10.27
CA LEU A 164 -5.20 18.03 11.35
C LEU A 164 -5.23 18.92 12.62
N ALA A 165 -4.07 19.48 12.99
CA ALA A 165 -3.98 20.39 14.09
C ALA A 165 -4.90 21.62 13.90
N LEU A 166 -4.87 22.22 12.70
CA LEU A 166 -5.72 23.35 12.35
C LEU A 166 -7.21 22.96 12.35
N HIS A 167 -7.56 21.79 11.82
CA HIS A 167 -8.92 21.29 11.79
C HIS A 167 -9.48 21.05 13.19
N VAL A 168 -8.70 20.41 14.06
CA VAL A 168 -9.10 20.16 15.45
C VAL A 168 -9.20 21.48 16.21
N ALA A 169 -8.23 22.38 16.06
CA ALA A 169 -8.26 23.70 16.70
C ALA A 169 -9.49 24.52 16.28
N GLY A 170 -9.83 24.50 14.99
CA GLY A 170 -11.04 25.14 14.46
C GLY A 170 -12.32 24.55 15.06
N ALA A 171 -12.42 23.23 15.12
CA ALA A 171 -13.57 22.56 15.72
C ALA A 171 -13.73 22.87 17.22
N LEU A 172 -12.61 22.90 17.97
CA LEU A 172 -12.60 23.26 19.39
C LEU A 172 -12.93 24.74 19.60
N LYS A 173 -12.39 25.65 18.78
CA LYS A 173 -12.73 27.08 18.81
C LYS A 173 -14.23 27.28 18.66
N HIS A 174 -14.83 26.71 17.63
CA HIS A 174 -16.27 26.86 17.38
C HIS A 174 -17.11 26.23 18.48
N GLN A 175 -16.67 25.11 19.08
CA GLN A 175 -17.37 24.43 20.13
C GLN A 175 -17.34 25.23 21.48
N PHE A 176 -16.16 25.70 21.90
CA PHE A 176 -15.94 26.23 23.24
C PHE A 176 -15.88 27.75 23.29
N ILE A 177 -15.39 28.41 22.27
CA ILE A 177 -15.25 29.88 22.20
C ILE A 177 -16.51 30.49 21.58
N ASP A 178 -16.90 30.00 20.39
CA ASP A 178 -18.08 30.54 19.69
C ASP A 178 -19.39 29.93 20.18
N LYS A 179 -19.33 28.84 20.96
CA LYS A 179 -20.47 28.09 21.53
C LYS A 179 -21.47 27.56 20.50
N GLU A 180 -20.97 27.18 19.32
CA GLU A 180 -21.77 26.79 18.15
C GLU A 180 -21.98 25.28 17.99
N HIS A 181 -21.76 24.47 19.00
CA HIS A 181 -22.03 23.01 19.00
C HIS A 181 -21.61 22.20 17.76
N TYR A 182 -20.45 22.51 17.20
CA TYR A 182 -19.97 21.83 15.99
C TYR A 182 -19.63 20.36 16.20
N LEU A 183 -19.07 20.01 17.36
CA LEU A 183 -18.68 18.63 17.64
C LEU A 183 -19.89 17.69 17.66
N VAL A 184 -21.07 18.17 18.02
CA VAL A 184 -22.29 17.35 18.02
C VAL A 184 -22.67 16.85 16.63
N ARG A 185 -22.23 17.53 15.55
CA ARG A 185 -22.48 17.11 14.17
C ARG A 185 -21.76 15.83 13.80
N MET A 186 -20.57 15.58 14.41
CA MET A 186 -19.70 14.43 14.15
C MET A 186 -19.57 13.47 15.35
N LEU A 187 -19.95 13.93 16.56
CA LEU A 187 -19.97 13.16 17.81
C LEU A 187 -21.33 13.29 18.50
N PRO A 188 -22.42 12.83 17.84
CA PRO A 188 -23.75 12.90 18.43
C PRO A 188 -23.82 12.05 19.70
N GLY A 189 -24.47 12.61 20.75
CA GLY A 189 -24.62 11.95 22.03
C GLY A 189 -23.50 12.20 23.04
N ILE A 190 -22.30 12.61 22.59
CA ILE A 190 -21.19 12.96 23.50
C ILE A 190 -21.27 14.44 23.92
N PHE A 191 -21.51 15.34 22.96
CA PHE A 191 -21.52 16.78 23.16
C PHE A 191 -22.94 17.38 23.11
N GLY A 192 -24.00 16.57 23.25
CA GLY A 192 -25.37 17.00 23.26
C GLY A 192 -26.29 16.30 22.27
N LYS A 193 -27.56 16.71 22.23
CA LYS A 193 -28.54 16.20 21.28
C LYS A 193 -28.39 16.93 19.92
N SER A 194 -28.55 16.21 18.83
CA SER A 194 -28.58 16.76 17.47
C SER A 194 -29.83 16.29 16.76
N ASP A 195 -30.35 17.10 15.85
CA ASP A 195 -31.38 16.67 14.92
C ASP A 195 -30.81 15.60 13.95
N GLY A 196 -31.74 14.85 13.33
CA GLY A 196 -31.38 13.89 12.30
C GLY A 196 -30.59 14.52 11.13
N PRO A 197 -30.11 13.72 10.19
CA PRO A 197 -29.40 14.21 9.01
C PRO A 197 -30.28 15.12 8.17
N VAL A 198 -29.67 16.05 7.42
CA VAL A 198 -30.38 17.03 6.56
C VAL A 198 -31.30 16.35 5.56
N ARG A 199 -30.91 15.16 5.09
CA ARG A 199 -31.66 14.35 4.12
C ARG A 199 -31.56 12.87 4.46
N LYS A 200 -32.53 12.06 4.01
CA LYS A 200 -32.38 10.60 4.07
C LYS A 200 -31.15 10.19 3.25
N PRO A 201 -30.25 9.38 3.78
CA PRO A 201 -29.05 8.94 3.08
C PRO A 201 -29.41 8.22 1.77
N ARG A 202 -28.75 8.59 0.70
CA ARG A 202 -28.93 7.99 -0.64
C ARG A 202 -27.59 7.42 -1.14
N GLY A 203 -27.65 6.50 -2.08
CA GLY A 203 -26.44 6.02 -2.77
C GLY A 203 -25.57 5.07 -1.95
N PHE A 204 -26.07 4.48 -0.88
CA PHE A 204 -25.31 3.48 -0.11
C PHE A 204 -24.80 2.34 -1.01
N LEU A 205 -25.68 1.76 -1.82
CA LEU A 205 -25.31 0.69 -2.72
C LEU A 205 -24.26 1.14 -3.75
N ILE A 206 -24.41 2.35 -4.31
CA ILE A 206 -23.44 2.90 -5.27
C ILE A 206 -22.07 3.06 -4.62
N THR A 207 -22.02 3.66 -3.42
CA THR A 207 -20.75 3.85 -2.69
C THR A 207 -20.13 2.51 -2.30
N ALA A 208 -20.90 1.58 -1.77
CA ALA A 208 -20.43 0.26 -1.40
C ALA A 208 -19.93 -0.52 -2.63
N SER A 209 -20.69 -0.52 -3.72
CA SER A 209 -20.29 -1.18 -4.98
C SER A 209 -19.01 -0.58 -5.57
N ALA A 210 -18.84 0.74 -5.50
CA ALA A 210 -17.61 1.40 -5.97
C ALA A 210 -16.39 0.97 -5.14
N VAL A 211 -16.49 0.95 -3.81
CA VAL A 211 -15.39 0.52 -2.93
C VAL A 211 -15.08 -0.96 -3.12
N ILE A 212 -16.10 -1.81 -3.13
CA ILE A 212 -15.95 -3.26 -3.36
C ILE A 212 -15.40 -3.52 -4.77
N GLY A 213 -15.88 -2.82 -5.78
CA GLY A 213 -15.43 -2.95 -7.16
C GLY A 213 -13.94 -2.58 -7.32
N LEU A 214 -13.49 -1.50 -6.69
CA LEU A 214 -12.08 -1.10 -6.68
C LEU A 214 -11.21 -2.15 -5.96
N LEU A 215 -11.69 -2.69 -4.84
CA LEU A 215 -11.00 -3.75 -4.10
C LEU A 215 -10.90 -5.03 -4.94
N ALA A 216 -12.00 -5.44 -5.55
CA ALA A 216 -12.05 -6.63 -6.42
C ALA A 216 -11.17 -6.46 -7.67
N LEU A 217 -11.15 -5.27 -8.27
CA LEU A 217 -10.27 -4.94 -9.40
C LEU A 217 -8.80 -5.05 -8.97
N GLY A 218 -8.40 -4.46 -7.84
CA GLY A 218 -7.05 -4.57 -7.30
C GLY A 218 -6.66 -6.02 -7.04
N ALA A 219 -7.53 -6.82 -6.42
CA ALA A 219 -7.32 -8.24 -6.19
C ALA A 219 -7.20 -9.04 -7.49
N GLY A 220 -8.06 -8.78 -8.47
CA GLY A 220 -8.04 -9.45 -9.78
C GLY A 220 -6.77 -9.14 -10.58
N LEU A 221 -6.38 -7.87 -10.64
CA LEU A 221 -5.14 -7.46 -11.29
C LEU A 221 -3.91 -8.03 -10.57
N GLY A 222 -3.91 -8.02 -9.22
CA GLY A 222 -2.85 -8.62 -8.42
C GLY A 222 -2.73 -10.12 -8.66
N ALA A 223 -3.84 -10.84 -8.71
CA ALA A 223 -3.84 -12.28 -9.03
C ALA A 223 -3.35 -12.56 -10.46
N ALA A 224 -3.67 -11.69 -11.43
CA ALA A 224 -3.16 -11.80 -12.78
C ALA A 224 -1.64 -11.56 -12.86
N ALA A 225 -1.13 -10.56 -12.11
CA ALA A 225 0.29 -10.25 -12.02
C ALA A 225 1.09 -11.33 -11.26
N SER A 226 0.44 -12.02 -10.31
CA SER A 226 1.06 -13.09 -9.51
C SER A 226 1.09 -14.45 -10.23
N LYS A 227 0.45 -14.57 -11.39
CA LYS A 227 0.58 -15.81 -12.18
C LYS A 227 2.05 -15.97 -12.55
N PRO A 228 2.69 -17.11 -12.26
CA PRO A 228 4.04 -17.35 -12.72
C PRO A 228 4.06 -17.09 -14.23
N LYS A 229 4.89 -16.15 -14.67
CA LYS A 229 5.21 -16.03 -16.09
C LYS A 229 5.57 -17.44 -16.51
N ALA A 230 4.78 -18.01 -17.43
CA ALA A 230 4.95 -19.40 -17.83
C ALA A 230 6.45 -19.67 -17.97
N ALA A 231 6.96 -20.57 -17.13
CA ALA A 231 8.38 -20.88 -17.14
C ALA A 231 8.72 -21.14 -18.61
N ALA A 232 9.71 -20.42 -19.15
CA ALA A 232 10.21 -20.73 -20.48
C ALA A 232 10.41 -22.25 -20.49
N PRO A 233 9.89 -22.97 -21.49
CA PRO A 233 10.00 -24.41 -21.52
C PRO A 233 11.45 -24.76 -21.20
N ALA A 234 11.63 -25.68 -20.24
CA ALA A 234 12.98 -26.12 -19.90
C ALA A 234 13.69 -26.40 -21.22
N PRO A 235 14.89 -25.83 -21.45
CA PRO A 235 15.53 -25.94 -22.72
C PRO A 235 15.53 -27.43 -23.12
N ALA A 236 14.89 -27.73 -24.26
CA ALA A 236 14.69 -29.08 -24.72
C ALA A 236 16.00 -29.85 -24.50
N GLN A 237 15.90 -31.00 -23.84
CA GLN A 237 17.07 -31.83 -23.57
C GLN A 237 17.71 -32.14 -24.96
N ALA A 238 18.69 -31.32 -25.32
CA ALA A 238 19.47 -31.61 -26.51
C ALA A 238 20.06 -33.01 -26.32
N GLN A 239 19.94 -33.85 -27.33
CA GLN A 239 20.43 -35.23 -27.31
C GLN A 239 21.84 -35.25 -26.72
N LEU A 240 21.95 -35.91 -25.59
CA LEU A 240 23.22 -36.08 -24.90
C LEU A 240 24.06 -37.07 -25.72
N GLY A 241 25.33 -36.79 -25.93
CA GLY A 241 26.26 -37.72 -26.52
C GLY A 241 26.45 -38.97 -25.63
N PRO A 242 27.10 -40.00 -26.11
CA PRO A 242 27.29 -41.26 -25.38
C PRO A 242 28.02 -41.12 -24.04
N ASP A 243 28.76 -40.01 -23.85
CA ASP A 243 29.53 -39.71 -22.62
C ASP A 243 28.79 -38.71 -21.67
N ALA A 244 27.48 -38.57 -21.80
CA ALA A 244 26.72 -37.63 -21.03
C ALA A 244 26.30 -38.23 -19.68
N TRP A 245 26.55 -37.44 -18.63
CA TRP A 245 26.09 -37.80 -17.27
C TRP A 245 24.65 -37.36 -17.07
N ILE A 246 23.87 -38.28 -16.48
CA ILE A 246 22.48 -38.01 -16.10
C ILE A 246 22.48 -37.42 -14.69
N VAL A 247 21.97 -36.20 -14.55
CA VAL A 247 21.77 -35.57 -13.26
C VAL A 247 20.42 -36.04 -12.69
N ASP A 248 20.43 -36.62 -11.50
CA ASP A 248 19.23 -36.99 -10.78
C ASP A 248 18.70 -35.78 -9.98
N PRO A 249 17.57 -35.19 -10.36
CA PRO A 249 17.00 -34.03 -9.64
C PRO A 249 16.55 -34.35 -8.22
N ALA A 250 16.27 -35.62 -7.89
CA ALA A 250 15.80 -36.02 -6.58
C ALA A 250 16.92 -36.02 -5.53
N THR A 251 18.15 -36.23 -5.95
CA THR A 251 19.31 -36.31 -5.06
C THR A 251 20.30 -35.15 -5.25
N SER A 252 20.11 -34.33 -6.29
CA SER A 252 20.98 -33.19 -6.60
C SER A 252 20.32 -31.87 -6.25
N LYS A 253 21.10 -30.93 -5.73
CA LYS A 253 20.64 -29.60 -5.41
C LYS A 253 21.67 -28.53 -5.77
N ILE A 254 21.20 -27.35 -6.12
CA ILE A 254 22.04 -26.16 -6.23
C ILE A 254 21.69 -25.24 -5.09
N ALA A 255 22.64 -25.08 -4.18
CA ALA A 255 22.52 -24.19 -3.03
C ALA A 255 23.39 -22.95 -3.23
N PHE A 256 23.01 -21.87 -2.58
CA PHE A 256 23.80 -20.65 -2.51
C PHE A 256 23.91 -20.17 -1.06
N ALA A 257 24.96 -19.45 -0.77
CA ALA A 257 25.15 -18.78 0.50
C ALA A 257 25.51 -17.31 0.25
N GLY A 258 25.03 -16.43 1.10
CA GLY A 258 25.30 -15.00 1.02
C GLY A 258 25.39 -14.37 2.38
N LYS A 259 25.83 -13.11 2.39
CA LYS A 259 25.77 -12.24 3.56
C LYS A 259 25.03 -10.97 3.19
N HIS A 260 24.08 -10.58 4.03
CA HIS A 260 23.39 -9.31 3.92
C HIS A 260 23.48 -8.62 5.30
N GLU A 261 24.08 -7.43 5.34
CA GLU A 261 24.36 -6.67 6.58
C GLU A 261 24.98 -7.53 7.69
N ALA A 262 26.07 -8.21 7.38
CA ALA A 262 26.82 -9.10 8.28
C ALA A 262 26.08 -10.39 8.73
N LYS A 263 24.81 -10.61 8.39
CA LYS A 263 24.09 -11.86 8.63
C LYS A 263 24.25 -12.81 7.45
N ALA A 264 24.72 -14.02 7.72
CA ALA A 264 24.80 -15.08 6.73
C ALA A 264 23.41 -15.65 6.46
N PHE A 265 23.13 -15.97 5.20
CA PHE A 265 21.93 -16.71 4.80
C PHE A 265 22.29 -17.77 3.76
N THR A 266 21.48 -18.79 3.67
CA THR A 266 21.59 -19.85 2.67
C THR A 266 20.26 -20.01 1.94
N GLY A 267 20.31 -20.52 0.73
CA GLY A 267 19.12 -20.82 -0.05
C GLY A 267 19.42 -21.88 -1.10
N GLU A 268 18.35 -22.33 -1.78
CA GLU A 268 18.42 -23.32 -2.84
C GLU A 268 17.61 -22.84 -4.05
N PHE A 269 18.06 -23.21 -5.25
CA PHE A 269 17.29 -23.03 -6.48
C PHE A 269 16.43 -24.26 -6.71
N GLN A 270 15.11 -24.09 -6.77
CA GLN A 270 14.17 -25.19 -6.96
C GLN A 270 13.99 -25.59 -8.42
N ARG A 271 14.32 -24.71 -9.37
CA ARG A 271 14.25 -24.99 -10.80
C ARG A 271 15.60 -24.72 -11.45
N TRP A 272 16.25 -25.79 -11.85
CA TRP A 272 17.52 -25.76 -12.58
C TRP A 272 17.66 -27.03 -13.43
N SER A 273 18.56 -27.00 -14.37
CA SER A 273 18.96 -28.15 -15.17
C SER A 273 20.46 -28.14 -15.38
N ALA A 274 21.06 -29.28 -15.48
CA ALA A 274 22.48 -29.41 -15.82
C ALA A 274 22.68 -30.42 -16.95
N ARG A 275 23.62 -30.13 -17.82
CA ARG A 275 24.11 -31.00 -18.87
C ARG A 275 25.60 -31.14 -18.65
N ILE A 276 26.05 -32.35 -18.39
CA ILE A 276 27.43 -32.65 -18.06
C ILE A 276 27.93 -33.68 -19.07
N ASN A 277 28.96 -33.35 -19.83
CA ASN A 277 29.72 -34.30 -20.63
C ASN A 277 31.09 -34.42 -19.98
N PHE A 278 31.38 -35.57 -19.43
CA PHE A 278 32.60 -35.81 -18.67
C PHE A 278 33.11 -37.22 -18.89
N ASP A 279 34.32 -37.31 -19.46
CA ASP A 279 35.09 -38.52 -19.60
C ASP A 279 36.41 -38.36 -18.83
N PRO A 280 36.66 -39.16 -17.77
CA PRO A 280 37.89 -39.07 -17.00
C PRO A 280 39.16 -39.26 -17.83
N ALA A 281 39.08 -39.93 -18.98
CA ALA A 281 40.20 -40.17 -19.89
C ALA A 281 40.41 -38.99 -20.85
N LYS A 282 39.45 -38.03 -20.96
CA LYS A 282 39.49 -36.91 -21.93
C LYS A 282 39.07 -35.61 -21.26
N LEU A 283 39.80 -35.17 -20.27
CA LEU A 283 39.49 -33.98 -19.48
C LEU A 283 39.35 -32.70 -20.31
N ASP A 284 40.14 -32.59 -21.39
CA ASP A 284 40.11 -31.43 -22.30
C ASP A 284 38.76 -31.26 -23.03
N ALA A 285 37.98 -32.33 -23.15
CA ALA A 285 36.64 -32.34 -23.76
C ALA A 285 35.50 -32.20 -22.73
N ALA A 286 35.84 -32.14 -21.45
CA ALA A 286 34.85 -32.05 -20.37
C ALA A 286 34.10 -30.71 -20.44
N LYS A 287 32.74 -30.77 -20.40
CA LYS A 287 31.87 -29.60 -20.44
C LYS A 287 30.67 -29.79 -19.54
N ALA A 288 30.42 -28.82 -18.66
CA ALA A 288 29.22 -28.73 -17.89
C ALA A 288 28.49 -27.44 -18.23
N VAL A 289 27.19 -27.54 -18.50
CA VAL A 289 26.30 -26.38 -18.70
C VAL A 289 25.16 -26.50 -17.67
N VAL A 290 25.09 -25.53 -16.79
CA VAL A 290 24.04 -25.44 -15.78
C VAL A 290 23.14 -24.26 -16.10
N THR A 291 21.86 -24.49 -16.21
CA THR A 291 20.83 -23.44 -16.39
C THR A 291 20.03 -23.33 -15.13
N ILE A 292 19.99 -22.15 -14.54
CA ILE A 292 19.32 -21.87 -13.27
C ILE A 292 18.21 -20.86 -13.52
N ASP A 293 17.00 -21.17 -13.09
CA ASP A 293 15.92 -20.20 -13.00
C ASP A 293 16.09 -19.40 -11.71
N LEU A 294 16.56 -18.17 -11.81
CA LEU A 294 16.82 -17.30 -10.68
C LEU A 294 15.55 -17.01 -9.86
N ALA A 295 14.38 -16.99 -10.52
CA ALA A 295 13.09 -16.81 -9.84
C ALA A 295 12.68 -18.01 -8.95
N SER A 296 13.39 -19.13 -9.05
CA SER A 296 13.18 -20.31 -8.21
C SER A 296 14.00 -20.32 -6.92
N ALA A 297 14.76 -19.25 -6.65
CA ALA A 297 15.55 -19.14 -5.43
C ALA A 297 14.63 -19.13 -4.21
N LYS A 298 14.93 -20.00 -3.24
CA LYS A 298 14.25 -20.09 -1.95
C LYS A 298 15.25 -20.08 -0.83
N THR A 299 14.96 -19.28 0.18
CA THR A 299 15.69 -19.25 1.44
C THR A 299 14.75 -19.71 2.57
N ASN A 300 15.28 -19.90 3.77
CA ASN A 300 14.43 -20.18 4.92
C ASN A 300 13.84 -18.90 5.55
N SER A 301 13.80 -17.78 4.80
CA SER A 301 13.33 -16.49 5.26
C SER A 301 12.42 -15.84 4.23
N SER A 302 11.17 -15.62 4.60
CA SER A 302 10.20 -14.90 3.76
C SER A 302 10.66 -13.47 3.41
N TYR A 303 11.48 -12.88 4.25
CA TYR A 303 12.10 -11.58 3.98
C TYR A 303 13.04 -11.65 2.76
N TYR A 304 13.96 -12.61 2.74
CA TYR A 304 14.88 -12.75 1.61
C TYR A 304 14.19 -13.25 0.34
N ASP A 305 13.24 -14.17 0.48
CA ASP A 305 12.45 -14.66 -0.66
C ASP A 305 11.65 -13.56 -1.36
N GLY A 306 11.17 -12.56 -0.59
CA GLY A 306 10.48 -11.39 -1.14
C GLY A 306 11.41 -10.32 -1.73
N THR A 307 12.73 -10.41 -1.51
CA THR A 307 13.73 -9.43 -1.99
C THR A 307 14.62 -9.98 -3.10
N LEU A 308 14.62 -11.29 -3.32
CA LEU A 308 15.36 -11.90 -4.42
C LEU A 308 14.70 -11.56 -5.76
N PRO A 309 15.47 -11.36 -6.83
CA PRO A 309 14.92 -11.12 -8.16
C PRO A 309 14.01 -12.28 -8.59
N GLN A 310 12.78 -11.95 -8.98
CA GLN A 310 11.81 -12.88 -9.55
C GLN A 310 11.84 -12.81 -11.05
#